data_a43964da59e38ada10a84a53da7e3bd9
#
_entry.id   a43964da59e38ada10a84a53da7e3bd9
#
_cell.length_a   1.000
_cell.length_b   1.000
_cell.length_c   1.000
_cell.angle_alpha   90.00
_cell.angle_beta   90.00
_cell.angle_gamma   90.00
#
_symmetry.space_group_name_H-M   'P 1'
#
loop_
_entity.id
_entity.type
_entity.pdbx_description
1 polymer ?
#
loop_
_entity_poly.entity_id
_entity_poly.type
_entity_poly.pdbx_seq_one_letter_code
_entity_poly.pdbx_strand_id
1 'polypeptide(L)'
;MLTKKIDCVFLVVSSSKKTYQNLSETYSAIEPPTWALLLAQSTRSVGFEVRILDANAERINEEQILSRLKDLDPKIICIVTYGQNVNTGTTIMSGATYISKFLKNNKIKPKICFLGSHVQALPKETLEKEDSIDFIFTNEGVYALRNILKLKSFDFENLKDIKGIALRNKSNEIIINPPEIIVPNELMDIDLPGYAWDLLPYDKKPLDLYRAPLWHAEYDFTKRSPYASLQTSLGCVFKCSFCMINIINRNDNEEVGVASNYSNMRFWSPDFIIKEFDKLIEMGVKTIRIVDEMFLLNPKYYIPLCEKLAERNKDDTLRMWSYSRIDTVKRPEILKLLRKAGIKWLALGIESADKSVRLEVDKGKFEDVDVKKVIEKVQDAGINVMANYIYGLPGDTKETIDKTFDLSLDLCTAGWNTYPAMALPGSQLYKEALENGVELPSSYEGYSFHSYETLPLPTDSMTPKEIITLRDDAFTKYHTNKNFLQLIEKKFGKIAVQNIEEMTKTKLKRKIKGDTI
;
A
#
# COMPACT_ATOMS: atom_id res chain seq x y z
N MET A 1 -12.75 -23.59 30.53
CA MET A 1 -11.86 -22.42 30.43
C MET A 1 -12.74 -21.21 30.16
N LEU A 2 -12.72 -20.19 31.00
CA LEU A 2 -13.38 -18.92 30.73
C LEU A 2 -12.73 -18.36 29.46
N THR A 3 -13.48 -18.27 28.36
CA THR A 3 -13.01 -17.61 27.14
C THR A 3 -12.65 -16.17 27.47
N LYS A 4 -11.38 -15.79 27.35
CA LYS A 4 -10.96 -14.39 27.58
C LYS A 4 -11.78 -13.50 26.64
N LYS A 5 -12.35 -12.43 27.19
CA LYS A 5 -13.09 -11.44 26.40
C LYS A 5 -12.14 -10.77 25.41
N ILE A 6 -12.54 -10.68 24.14
CA ILE A 6 -11.74 -10.04 23.09
C ILE A 6 -11.78 -8.52 23.28
N ASP A 7 -10.61 -7.89 23.37
CA ASP A 7 -10.50 -6.44 23.52
C ASP A 7 -10.67 -5.72 22.17
N CYS A 8 -10.02 -6.23 21.12
CA CYS A 8 -10.11 -5.64 19.79
C CYS A 8 -10.12 -6.72 18.69
N VAL A 9 -10.98 -6.53 17.68
CA VAL A 9 -10.90 -7.23 16.40
C VAL A 9 -10.42 -6.26 15.34
N PHE A 10 -9.30 -6.58 14.69
CA PHE A 10 -8.85 -5.90 13.48
C PHE A 10 -9.58 -6.51 12.30
N LEU A 11 -10.46 -5.74 11.68
CA LEU A 11 -11.26 -6.16 10.53
C LEU A 11 -10.62 -5.63 9.25
N VAL A 12 -10.32 -6.53 8.33
CA VAL A 12 -9.79 -6.24 7.00
C VAL A 12 -10.85 -6.57 5.96
N VAL A 13 -11.21 -5.61 5.15
CA VAL A 13 -12.30 -5.72 4.17
C VAL A 13 -11.80 -5.54 2.74
N SER A 14 -12.59 -6.01 1.78
CA SER A 14 -12.27 -5.88 0.36
C SER A 14 -13.05 -4.73 -0.28
N SER A 15 -12.37 -3.99 -1.16
CA SER A 15 -12.97 -3.10 -2.17
C SER A 15 -12.62 -3.55 -3.59
N SER A 16 -12.02 -4.73 -3.74
CA SER A 16 -11.33 -5.15 -4.96
C SER A 16 -12.21 -5.09 -6.22
N LYS A 17 -13.47 -5.49 -6.15
CA LYS A 17 -14.37 -5.48 -7.32
C LYS A 17 -14.63 -4.07 -7.85
N LYS A 18 -14.89 -3.08 -6.98
CA LYS A 18 -15.07 -1.69 -7.38
C LYS A 18 -13.76 -1.04 -7.82
N THR A 19 -12.66 -1.40 -7.15
CA THR A 19 -11.33 -0.83 -7.38
C THR A 19 -10.67 -1.35 -8.66
N TYR A 20 -10.81 -2.67 -8.97
CA TYR A 20 -10.07 -3.35 -10.05
C TYR A 20 -10.98 -3.93 -11.15
N GLN A 21 -12.29 -3.77 -11.06
CA GLN A 21 -13.26 -4.35 -12.00
C GLN A 21 -12.99 -5.86 -12.18
N ASN A 22 -13.03 -6.39 -13.41
CA ASN A 22 -12.81 -7.82 -13.69
C ASN A 22 -11.38 -8.31 -13.42
N LEU A 23 -10.40 -7.40 -13.27
CA LEU A 23 -9.04 -7.78 -12.87
C LEU A 23 -8.98 -8.28 -11.41
N SER A 24 -9.98 -7.98 -10.59
CA SER A 24 -10.01 -8.29 -9.16
C SER A 24 -9.92 -9.78 -8.86
N GLU A 25 -10.51 -10.63 -9.69
CA GLU A 25 -10.60 -12.06 -9.40
C GLU A 25 -9.30 -12.81 -9.74
N THR A 26 -8.71 -12.48 -10.90
CA THR A 26 -7.60 -13.25 -11.45
C THR A 26 -6.25 -12.56 -11.26
N TYR A 27 -6.17 -11.25 -11.53
CA TYR A 27 -4.89 -10.55 -11.66
C TYR A 27 -4.48 -9.78 -10.42
N SER A 28 -5.42 -9.29 -9.60
CA SER A 28 -5.07 -8.56 -8.38
C SER A 28 -4.31 -9.43 -7.38
N ALA A 29 -3.41 -8.83 -6.62
CA ALA A 29 -2.81 -9.46 -5.45
C ALA A 29 -3.82 -9.54 -4.30
N ILE A 30 -3.62 -10.50 -3.40
CA ILE A 30 -4.26 -10.55 -2.08
C ILE A 30 -3.11 -10.51 -1.09
N GLU A 31 -2.88 -9.36 -0.48
CA GLU A 31 -1.74 -9.15 0.41
C GLU A 31 -2.14 -9.34 1.87
N PRO A 32 -1.27 -9.93 2.70
CA PRO A 32 -1.46 -9.93 4.15
C PRO A 32 -1.63 -8.50 4.67
N PRO A 33 -2.50 -8.28 5.66
CA PRO A 33 -2.79 -6.96 6.19
C PRO A 33 -1.68 -6.51 7.15
N THR A 34 -0.53 -6.09 6.63
CA THR A 34 0.69 -5.79 7.38
C THR A 34 0.45 -4.89 8.58
N TRP A 35 -0.37 -3.85 8.41
CA TRP A 35 -0.63 -2.91 9.49
C TRP A 35 -1.54 -3.49 10.59
N ALA A 36 -2.52 -4.31 10.23
CA ALA A 36 -3.32 -5.05 11.22
C ALA A 36 -2.45 -6.06 12.00
N LEU A 37 -1.51 -6.71 11.33
CA LEU A 37 -0.55 -7.63 11.96
C LEU A 37 0.36 -6.93 12.97
N LEU A 38 0.91 -5.77 12.61
CA LEU A 38 1.76 -4.95 13.48
C LEU A 38 0.98 -4.46 14.71
N LEU A 39 -0.22 -3.90 14.51
CA LEU A 39 -1.06 -3.42 15.62
C LEU A 39 -1.52 -4.56 16.52
N ALA A 40 -1.91 -5.69 15.97
CA ALA A 40 -2.30 -6.85 16.75
C ALA A 40 -1.15 -7.34 17.62
N GLN A 41 0.05 -7.45 17.06
CA GLN A 41 1.23 -7.85 17.83
C GLN A 41 1.60 -6.82 18.89
N SER A 42 1.57 -5.53 18.55
CA SER A 42 1.82 -4.43 19.47
C SER A 42 0.81 -4.37 20.63
N THR A 43 -0.47 -4.61 20.33
CA THR A 43 -1.54 -4.58 21.33
C THR A 43 -1.47 -5.77 22.26
N ARG A 44 -1.24 -6.99 21.75
CA ARG A 44 -1.13 -8.19 22.58
C ARG A 44 0.16 -8.23 23.43
N SER A 45 1.24 -7.57 22.98
CA SER A 45 2.49 -7.50 23.75
C SER A 45 2.35 -6.76 25.09
N VAL A 46 1.32 -5.92 25.20
CA VAL A 46 0.98 -5.22 26.45
C VAL A 46 -0.23 -5.82 27.18
N GLY A 47 -0.63 -7.05 26.83
CA GLY A 47 -1.56 -7.88 27.58
C GLY A 47 -3.02 -7.85 27.15
N PHE A 48 -3.37 -7.20 26.03
CA PHE A 48 -4.74 -7.24 25.49
C PHE A 48 -5.00 -8.46 24.61
N GLU A 49 -6.24 -8.94 24.61
CA GLU A 49 -6.69 -10.05 23.77
C GLU A 49 -7.22 -9.52 22.43
N VAL A 50 -6.60 -9.92 21.32
CA VAL A 50 -6.95 -9.42 19.98
C VAL A 50 -7.15 -10.55 18.98
N ARG A 51 -7.92 -10.26 17.91
CA ARG A 51 -8.10 -11.14 16.75
C ARG A 51 -7.96 -10.33 15.47
N ILE A 52 -7.59 -11.00 14.38
CA ILE A 52 -7.69 -10.46 13.03
C ILE A 52 -8.79 -11.22 12.31
N LEU A 53 -9.72 -10.49 11.69
CA LEU A 53 -10.73 -11.02 10.78
C LEU A 53 -10.43 -10.49 9.39
N ASP A 54 -9.76 -11.30 8.57
CA ASP A 54 -9.42 -10.93 7.19
C ASP A 54 -10.50 -11.40 6.23
N ALA A 55 -11.57 -10.61 6.12
CA ALA A 55 -12.69 -10.88 5.23
C ALA A 55 -12.30 -10.83 3.74
N ASN A 56 -11.23 -10.10 3.40
CA ASN A 56 -10.72 -10.03 2.04
C ASN A 56 -10.05 -11.36 1.62
N ALA A 57 -9.14 -11.87 2.44
CA ALA A 57 -8.44 -13.13 2.15
C ALA A 57 -9.38 -14.34 2.19
N GLU A 58 -10.27 -14.39 3.18
CA GLU A 58 -11.25 -15.46 3.34
C GLU A 58 -12.44 -15.38 2.36
N ARG A 59 -12.60 -14.25 1.66
CA ARG A 59 -13.70 -13.99 0.71
C ARG A 59 -15.09 -14.19 1.35
N ILE A 60 -15.24 -13.78 2.60
CA ILE A 60 -16.52 -13.86 3.33
C ILE A 60 -17.35 -12.60 3.09
N ASN A 61 -18.68 -12.79 3.08
CA ASN A 61 -19.65 -11.71 2.89
C ASN A 61 -19.98 -10.99 4.22
N GLU A 62 -20.82 -9.95 4.13
CA GLU A 62 -21.19 -9.11 5.25
C GLU A 62 -21.96 -9.85 6.36
N GLU A 63 -22.80 -10.82 6.02
CA GLU A 63 -23.52 -11.66 6.99
C GLU A 63 -22.57 -12.56 7.78
N GLN A 64 -21.59 -13.14 7.09
CA GLN A 64 -20.56 -13.96 7.73
C GLN A 64 -19.64 -13.13 8.62
N ILE A 65 -19.30 -11.90 8.20
CA ILE A 65 -18.55 -10.94 9.04
C ILE A 65 -19.36 -10.65 10.30
N LEU A 66 -20.64 -10.28 10.16
CA LEU A 66 -21.52 -9.97 11.29
C LEU A 66 -21.64 -11.16 12.27
N SER A 67 -21.85 -12.38 11.75
CA SER A 67 -21.93 -13.59 12.58
C SER A 67 -20.67 -13.81 13.39
N ARG A 68 -19.49 -13.77 12.75
CA ARG A 68 -18.21 -13.95 13.45
C ARG A 68 -17.92 -12.86 14.47
N LEU A 69 -18.28 -11.61 14.19
CA LEU A 69 -18.11 -10.51 15.14
C LEU A 69 -19.04 -10.65 16.35
N LYS A 70 -20.27 -11.17 16.17
CA LYS A 70 -21.17 -11.49 17.29
C LYS A 70 -20.62 -12.63 18.14
N ASP A 71 -20.04 -13.67 17.54
CA ASP A 71 -19.44 -14.80 18.25
C ASP A 71 -18.18 -14.37 19.05
N LEU A 72 -17.38 -13.47 18.49
CA LEU A 72 -16.17 -12.94 19.13
C LEU A 72 -16.49 -11.92 20.25
N ASP A 73 -17.61 -11.23 20.17
CA ASP A 73 -18.07 -10.17 21.10
C ASP A 73 -16.95 -9.21 21.56
N PRO A 74 -16.24 -8.54 20.62
CA PRO A 74 -15.13 -7.68 20.97
C PRO A 74 -15.61 -6.38 21.63
N LYS A 75 -14.73 -5.71 22.40
CA LYS A 75 -15.03 -4.36 22.90
C LYS A 75 -15.00 -3.32 21.78
N ILE A 76 -14.07 -3.46 20.82
CA ILE A 76 -13.83 -2.55 19.70
C ILE A 76 -13.63 -3.35 18.42
N ILE A 77 -14.17 -2.84 17.31
CA ILE A 77 -13.87 -3.27 15.94
C ILE A 77 -13.03 -2.17 15.29
N CYS A 78 -11.78 -2.48 14.97
CA CYS A 78 -10.89 -1.58 14.25
C CYS A 78 -10.82 -1.99 12.78
N ILE A 79 -11.43 -1.20 11.89
CA ILE A 79 -11.35 -1.44 10.44
C ILE A 79 -10.06 -0.79 9.93
N VAL A 80 -9.18 -1.62 9.34
CA VAL A 80 -7.86 -1.18 8.87
C VAL A 80 -7.91 -0.91 7.37
N THR A 81 -7.67 0.37 6.98
CA THR A 81 -7.84 0.86 5.61
C THR A 81 -6.54 1.37 4.98
N TYR A 82 -5.43 0.64 5.15
CA TYR A 82 -4.16 0.99 4.48
C TYR A 82 -4.03 0.42 3.07
N GLY A 83 -4.75 -0.64 2.72
CA GLY A 83 -4.61 -1.31 1.42
C GLY A 83 -3.25 -1.99 1.23
N GLN A 84 -2.80 -2.10 -0.02
CA GLN A 84 -1.51 -2.72 -0.37
C GLN A 84 -0.30 -1.85 0.02
N ASN A 85 -0.49 -0.56 0.06
CA ASN A 85 0.43 0.44 0.59
C ASN A 85 -0.37 1.67 1.05
N VAL A 86 0.28 2.63 1.67
CA VAL A 86 -0.37 3.83 2.21
C VAL A 86 -1.11 4.64 1.14
N ASN A 87 -0.58 4.72 -0.08
CA ASN A 87 -1.21 5.46 -1.19
C ASN A 87 -2.55 4.85 -1.67
N THR A 88 -2.84 3.60 -1.35
CA THR A 88 -4.08 2.92 -1.78
C THR A 88 -5.19 2.93 -0.73
N GLY A 89 -4.98 3.52 0.43
CA GLY A 89 -5.95 3.48 1.53
C GLY A 89 -7.30 4.10 1.20
N THR A 90 -7.34 5.18 0.40
CA THR A 90 -8.61 5.80 -0.01
C THR A 90 -9.51 4.82 -0.76
N THR A 91 -8.96 3.96 -1.60
CA THR A 91 -9.76 3.00 -2.39
C THR A 91 -10.37 1.88 -1.54
N ILE A 92 -9.82 1.61 -0.36
CA ILE A 92 -10.36 0.63 0.59
C ILE A 92 -11.57 1.19 1.35
N MET A 93 -11.69 2.51 1.46
CA MET A 93 -12.79 3.16 2.18
C MET A 93 -14.16 2.74 1.66
N SER A 94 -14.32 2.50 0.36
CA SER A 94 -15.59 2.06 -0.22
C SER A 94 -16.14 0.76 0.41
N GLY A 95 -15.30 -0.26 0.56
CA GLY A 95 -15.70 -1.51 1.24
C GLY A 95 -15.81 -1.33 2.75
N ALA A 96 -14.90 -0.55 3.34
CA ALA A 96 -14.88 -0.31 4.78
C ALA A 96 -16.14 0.41 5.27
N THR A 97 -16.56 1.48 4.59
CA THR A 97 -17.77 2.23 4.93
C THR A 97 -19.04 1.43 4.65
N TYR A 98 -19.06 0.63 3.58
CA TYR A 98 -20.17 -0.30 3.32
C TYR A 98 -20.36 -1.28 4.48
N ILE A 99 -19.29 -1.94 4.93
CA ILE A 99 -19.35 -2.90 6.03
C ILE A 99 -19.68 -2.22 7.35
N SER A 100 -19.11 -1.06 7.67
CA SER A 100 -19.43 -0.36 8.92
C SER A 100 -20.90 0.05 9.00
N LYS A 101 -21.49 0.55 7.89
CA LYS A 101 -22.93 0.86 7.79
C LYS A 101 -23.78 -0.40 7.95
N PHE A 102 -23.41 -1.50 7.30
CA PHE A 102 -24.10 -2.78 7.45
C PHE A 102 -24.10 -3.26 8.91
N LEU A 103 -22.94 -3.20 9.59
CA LEU A 103 -22.81 -3.60 10.98
C LEU A 103 -23.66 -2.71 11.91
N LYS A 104 -23.67 -1.38 11.72
CA LYS A 104 -24.49 -0.45 12.51
C LYS A 104 -25.99 -0.67 12.29
N ASN A 105 -26.41 -0.89 11.05
CA ASN A 105 -27.81 -1.19 10.72
C ASN A 105 -28.29 -2.50 11.36
N ASN A 106 -27.37 -3.46 11.55
CA ASN A 106 -27.63 -4.71 12.28
C ASN A 106 -27.37 -4.62 13.80
N LYS A 107 -27.29 -3.37 14.33
CA LYS A 107 -27.19 -3.05 15.76
C LYS A 107 -26.02 -3.73 16.48
N ILE A 108 -24.86 -3.81 15.79
CA ILE A 108 -23.64 -4.32 16.47
C ILE A 108 -23.31 -3.42 17.67
N LYS A 109 -22.98 -4.03 18.82
CA LYS A 109 -22.72 -3.30 20.06
C LYS A 109 -21.32 -2.65 20.15
N PRO A 110 -20.24 -3.32 19.70
CA PRO A 110 -18.91 -2.75 19.76
C PRO A 110 -18.79 -1.40 19.05
N LYS A 111 -17.90 -0.55 19.56
CA LYS A 111 -17.50 0.66 18.83
C LYS A 111 -16.74 0.29 17.58
N ILE A 112 -17.03 1.03 16.50
CA ILE A 112 -16.33 0.87 15.21
C ILE A 112 -15.38 2.04 15.03
N CYS A 113 -14.10 1.77 14.94
CA CYS A 113 -13.10 2.77 14.62
C CYS A 113 -12.36 2.43 13.32
N PHE A 114 -11.85 3.47 12.67
CA PHE A 114 -11.07 3.32 11.44
C PHE A 114 -9.62 3.75 11.67
N LEU A 115 -8.72 3.01 11.04
CA LEU A 115 -7.30 3.35 10.97
C LEU A 115 -6.81 3.14 9.54
N GLY A 116 -6.21 4.16 8.95
CA GLY A 116 -5.68 4.09 7.59
C GLY A 116 -5.40 5.46 7.00
N SER A 117 -4.73 5.49 5.88
CA SER A 117 -4.18 6.71 5.31
C SER A 117 -5.24 7.76 4.93
N HIS A 118 -6.40 7.33 4.44
CA HIS A 118 -7.48 8.28 4.12
C HIS A 118 -8.00 9.01 5.35
N VAL A 119 -8.33 8.26 6.42
CA VAL A 119 -8.87 8.85 7.65
C VAL A 119 -7.84 9.70 8.39
N GLN A 120 -6.55 9.38 8.22
CA GLN A 120 -5.46 10.21 8.72
C GLN A 120 -5.32 11.53 7.95
N ALA A 121 -5.53 11.47 6.63
CA ALA A 121 -5.45 12.65 5.78
C ALA A 121 -6.64 13.60 5.98
N LEU A 122 -7.86 13.07 6.06
CA LEU A 122 -9.12 13.79 6.09
C LEU A 122 -10.00 13.41 7.29
N PRO A 123 -9.54 13.62 8.54
CA PRO A 123 -10.27 13.16 9.72
C PRO A 123 -11.65 13.80 9.86
N LYS A 124 -11.76 15.10 9.65
CA LYS A 124 -13.02 15.85 9.78
C LYS A 124 -14.00 15.43 8.69
N GLU A 125 -13.58 15.54 7.43
CA GLU A 125 -14.43 15.19 6.27
C GLU A 125 -14.94 13.75 6.36
N THR A 126 -14.06 12.81 6.76
CA THR A 126 -14.46 11.40 6.90
C THR A 126 -15.56 11.22 7.93
N LEU A 127 -15.43 11.84 9.10
CA LEU A 127 -16.46 11.73 10.14
C LEU A 127 -17.73 12.50 9.76
N GLU A 128 -17.66 13.61 9.04
CA GLU A 128 -18.84 14.33 8.54
C GLU A 128 -19.65 13.49 7.54
N LYS A 129 -18.98 12.72 6.68
CA LYS A 129 -19.63 11.89 5.64
C LYS A 129 -20.09 10.52 6.14
N GLU A 130 -19.44 9.96 7.17
CA GLU A 130 -19.58 8.56 7.56
C GLU A 130 -20.04 8.43 9.04
N ASP A 131 -21.34 8.43 9.25
CA ASP A 131 -21.98 8.34 10.58
C ASP A 131 -21.83 6.98 11.26
N SER A 132 -21.50 5.95 10.50
CA SER A 132 -21.25 4.59 11.01
C SER A 132 -19.91 4.43 11.76
N ILE A 133 -19.04 5.45 11.70
CA ILE A 133 -17.72 5.45 12.36
C ILE A 133 -17.84 6.18 13.70
N ASP A 134 -17.48 5.52 14.80
CA ASP A 134 -17.52 6.14 16.14
C ASP A 134 -16.31 7.08 16.38
N PHE A 135 -15.12 6.68 15.95
CA PHE A 135 -13.90 7.50 15.99
C PHE A 135 -12.86 6.98 15.00
N ILE A 136 -11.86 7.79 14.71
CA ILE A 136 -10.76 7.44 13.81
C ILE A 136 -9.41 7.75 14.44
N PHE A 137 -8.35 7.04 13.99
CA PHE A 137 -6.98 7.35 14.38
C PHE A 137 -6.39 8.37 13.40
N THR A 138 -5.69 9.39 13.92
CA THR A 138 -5.10 10.47 13.12
C THR A 138 -3.64 10.21 12.72
N ASN A 139 -3.02 9.16 13.28
CA ASN A 139 -1.68 8.67 12.89
C ASN A 139 -1.63 7.14 12.92
N GLU A 140 -0.46 6.53 13.10
CA GLU A 140 -0.25 5.07 13.10
C GLU A 140 -1.07 4.28 14.14
N GLY A 141 -1.59 4.94 15.15
CA GLY A 141 -2.56 4.37 16.11
C GLY A 141 -1.98 3.50 17.21
N VAL A 142 -0.68 3.26 17.28
CA VAL A 142 -0.06 2.31 18.23
C VAL A 142 -0.37 2.69 19.68
N TYR A 143 0.05 3.86 20.11
CA TYR A 143 -0.17 4.29 21.51
C TYR A 143 -1.62 4.71 21.77
N ALA A 144 -2.27 5.36 20.80
CA ALA A 144 -3.68 5.73 20.93
C ALA A 144 -4.57 4.51 21.19
N LEU A 145 -4.39 3.42 20.43
CA LEU A 145 -5.15 2.18 20.64
C LEU A 145 -4.87 1.55 22.00
N ARG A 146 -3.59 1.45 22.42
CA ARG A 146 -3.23 0.96 23.75
C ARG A 146 -3.88 1.78 24.87
N ASN A 147 -3.96 3.10 24.71
CA ASN A 147 -4.58 3.99 25.68
C ASN A 147 -6.10 3.83 25.72
N ILE A 148 -6.76 3.71 24.55
CA ILE A 148 -8.20 3.45 24.46
C ILE A 148 -8.55 2.12 25.17
N LEU A 149 -7.80 1.05 24.92
CA LEU A 149 -8.10 -0.27 25.49
C LEU A 149 -7.96 -0.35 27.03
N LYS A 150 -7.27 0.61 27.66
CA LYS A 150 -7.21 0.75 29.12
C LYS A 150 -8.50 1.36 29.71
N LEU A 151 -9.34 1.99 28.89
CA LEU A 151 -10.56 2.64 29.36
C LEU A 151 -11.62 1.62 29.77
N LYS A 152 -12.45 1.99 30.75
CA LYS A 152 -13.59 1.16 31.22
C LYS A 152 -14.77 1.21 30.26
N SER A 153 -14.98 2.34 29.60
CA SER A 153 -16.01 2.55 28.58
C SER A 153 -15.50 3.46 27.48
N PHE A 154 -16.16 3.40 26.30
CA PHE A 154 -15.77 4.12 25.09
C PHE A 154 -16.83 5.19 24.75
N ASP A 155 -17.34 5.88 25.76
CA ASP A 155 -18.17 7.05 25.62
C ASP A 155 -17.32 8.30 25.36
N PHE A 156 -17.98 9.38 24.96
CA PHE A 156 -17.31 10.65 24.63
C PHE A 156 -16.44 11.17 25.78
N GLU A 157 -16.93 11.11 27.03
CA GLU A 157 -16.21 11.66 28.19
C GLU A 157 -14.88 10.98 28.45
N ASN A 158 -14.78 9.69 28.12
CA ASN A 158 -13.53 8.93 28.25
C ASN A 158 -12.62 9.06 27.02
N LEU A 159 -13.19 9.25 25.82
CA LEU A 159 -12.43 9.34 24.57
C LEU A 159 -11.92 10.76 24.27
N LYS A 160 -12.59 11.82 24.77
CA LYS A 160 -12.27 13.22 24.44
C LYS A 160 -10.83 13.64 24.77
N ASP A 161 -10.20 12.97 25.73
CA ASP A 161 -8.83 13.29 26.17
C ASP A 161 -7.76 12.33 25.59
N ILE A 162 -8.18 11.34 24.78
CA ILE A 162 -7.25 10.42 24.11
C ILE A 162 -6.59 11.13 22.94
N LYS A 163 -5.26 11.24 22.98
CA LYS A 163 -4.47 11.81 21.89
C LYS A 163 -4.50 10.91 20.65
N GLY A 164 -4.35 11.52 19.46
CA GLY A 164 -4.22 10.80 18.20
C GLY A 164 -5.51 10.21 17.66
N ILE A 165 -6.67 10.72 18.06
CA ILE A 165 -7.98 10.36 17.50
C ILE A 165 -8.80 11.58 17.11
N ALA A 166 -9.79 11.35 16.25
CA ALA A 166 -10.89 12.29 16.01
C ALA A 166 -12.23 11.59 16.21
N LEU A 167 -13.22 12.32 16.74
CA LEU A 167 -14.53 11.78 17.12
C LEU A 167 -15.59 12.87 17.10
N ARG A 168 -16.88 12.45 17.23
CA ARG A 168 -18.00 13.40 17.40
C ARG A 168 -18.28 13.64 18.87
N ASN A 169 -18.56 14.90 19.21
CA ASN A 169 -19.07 15.26 20.52
C ASN A 169 -20.59 15.00 20.64
N LYS A 170 -21.17 15.33 21.80
CA LYS A 170 -22.62 15.18 22.05
C LYS A 170 -23.50 16.05 21.17
N SER A 171 -22.96 17.15 20.63
CA SER A 171 -23.63 18.05 19.69
C SER A 171 -23.40 17.66 18.22
N ASN A 172 -22.81 16.50 17.97
CA ASN A 172 -22.43 16.00 16.65
C ASN A 172 -21.35 16.84 15.92
N GLU A 173 -20.59 17.66 16.65
CA GLU A 173 -19.46 18.39 16.12
C GLU A 173 -18.21 17.47 16.10
N ILE A 174 -17.39 17.60 15.06
CA ILE A 174 -16.15 16.81 14.96
C ILE A 174 -15.04 17.49 15.75
N ILE A 175 -14.40 16.71 16.62
CA ILE A 175 -13.23 17.12 17.40
C ILE A 175 -12.05 16.30 16.95
N ILE A 176 -10.96 16.98 16.61
CA ILE A 176 -9.64 16.36 16.36
C ILE A 176 -8.80 16.60 17.60
N ASN A 177 -8.56 15.55 18.36
CA ASN A 177 -7.77 15.63 19.59
C ASN A 177 -6.30 15.94 19.27
N PRO A 178 -5.52 16.46 20.25
CA PRO A 178 -4.08 16.65 20.07
C PRO A 178 -3.40 15.38 19.54
N PRO A 179 -2.34 15.51 18.73
CA PRO A 179 -1.68 14.36 18.15
C PRO A 179 -1.04 13.47 19.22
N GLU A 180 -1.07 12.17 18.99
CA GLU A 180 -0.27 11.21 19.74
C GLU A 180 1.12 11.09 19.10
N ILE A 181 2.13 10.77 19.89
CA ILE A 181 3.45 10.47 19.35
C ILE A 181 3.41 9.18 18.53
N ILE A 182 4.19 9.13 17.47
CA ILE A 182 4.49 7.88 16.75
C ILE A 182 5.55 7.09 17.53
N VAL A 183 5.66 5.79 17.29
CA VAL A 183 6.69 4.97 17.94
C VAL A 183 8.07 5.53 17.59
N PRO A 184 8.87 5.96 18.57
CA PRO A 184 10.23 6.46 18.34
C PRO A 184 11.12 5.39 17.70
N ASN A 185 12.13 5.81 16.93
CA ASN A 185 13.01 4.87 16.24
C ASN A 185 13.69 3.86 17.18
N GLU A 186 14.11 4.28 18.35
CA GLU A 186 14.74 3.47 19.39
C GLU A 186 13.79 2.47 20.07
N LEU A 187 12.48 2.66 19.92
CA LEU A 187 11.45 1.77 20.48
C LEU A 187 10.77 0.89 19.43
N MET A 188 11.22 0.92 18.17
CA MET A 188 10.60 0.15 17.10
C MET A 188 10.54 -1.36 17.38
N ASP A 189 11.64 -1.96 17.86
CA ASP A 189 11.69 -3.39 18.19
C ASP A 189 10.85 -3.76 19.44
N ILE A 190 10.52 -2.76 20.30
CA ILE A 190 9.82 -2.97 21.57
C ILE A 190 8.32 -2.72 21.44
N ASP A 191 7.93 -1.59 20.84
CA ASP A 191 6.54 -1.16 20.78
C ASP A 191 5.81 -1.58 19.49
N LEU A 192 6.56 -1.93 18.46
CA LEU A 192 6.11 -2.65 17.27
C LEU A 192 6.85 -3.99 17.15
N PRO A 193 6.59 -4.96 18.07
CA PRO A 193 7.40 -6.17 18.24
C PRO A 193 7.09 -7.24 17.18
N GLY A 194 7.08 -6.87 15.90
CA GLY A 194 6.87 -7.76 14.79
C GLY A 194 5.42 -7.98 14.40
N TYR A 195 5.15 -9.10 13.79
CA TYR A 195 3.89 -9.41 13.13
C TYR A 195 3.16 -10.58 13.79
N ALA A 196 1.84 -10.44 13.97
CA ALA A 196 0.97 -11.47 14.52
C ALA A 196 0.56 -12.51 13.46
N TRP A 197 1.51 -13.17 12.80
CA TRP A 197 1.25 -14.13 11.73
C TRP A 197 0.31 -15.26 12.14
N ASP A 198 0.36 -15.68 13.39
CA ASP A 198 -0.49 -16.72 13.99
C ASP A 198 -1.97 -16.34 14.11
N LEU A 199 -2.32 -15.06 13.96
CA LEU A 199 -3.70 -14.59 13.97
C LEU A 199 -4.36 -14.59 12.58
N LEU A 200 -3.61 -14.90 11.53
CA LEU A 200 -4.17 -15.02 10.18
C LEU A 200 -4.85 -16.38 9.97
N PRO A 201 -5.84 -16.50 9.05
CA PRO A 201 -6.77 -17.62 9.01
C PRO A 201 -6.22 -18.85 8.29
N TYR A 202 -5.23 -19.58 8.85
CA TYR A 202 -4.83 -20.87 8.30
C TYR A 202 -4.08 -21.77 9.28
N ASP A 203 -4.60 -22.97 9.44
CA ASP A 203 -3.98 -23.98 10.28
C ASP A 203 -3.06 -24.92 9.48
N LYS A 204 -3.36 -25.18 8.20
CA LYS A 204 -2.71 -26.24 7.42
C LYS A 204 -1.78 -25.75 6.32
N LYS A 205 -2.04 -24.59 5.76
CA LYS A 205 -1.24 -23.96 4.70
C LYS A 205 -1.05 -22.48 5.03
N PRO A 206 -0.09 -22.14 5.85
CA PRO A 206 0.16 -20.76 6.21
C PRO A 206 0.35 -19.88 4.98
N LEU A 207 -0.33 -18.74 4.97
CA LEU A 207 -0.25 -17.72 3.91
C LEU A 207 -0.67 -18.18 2.50
N ASP A 208 -1.33 -19.34 2.36
CA ASP A 208 -1.79 -19.86 1.07
C ASP A 208 -2.99 -19.08 0.48
N LEU A 209 -3.77 -18.41 1.32
CA LEU A 209 -4.85 -17.50 0.90
C LEU A 209 -4.33 -16.20 0.26
N TYR A 210 -3.09 -15.84 0.52
CA TYR A 210 -2.46 -14.63 0.00
C TYR A 210 -1.70 -14.90 -1.28
N ARG A 211 -1.83 -13.97 -2.23
CA ARG A 211 -1.29 -14.13 -3.58
C ARG A 211 -0.49 -12.89 -3.98
N ALA A 212 0.74 -13.13 -4.43
CA ALA A 212 1.59 -12.08 -4.98
C ALA A 212 0.99 -11.45 -6.26
N PRO A 213 1.42 -10.24 -6.65
CA PRO A 213 1.22 -9.75 -8.01
C PRO A 213 1.71 -10.78 -9.04
N LEU A 214 1.01 -10.89 -10.18
CA LEU A 214 1.34 -11.90 -11.20
C LEU A 214 2.79 -11.77 -11.70
N TRP A 215 3.27 -10.55 -11.91
CA TRP A 215 4.64 -10.30 -12.35
C TRP A 215 5.70 -10.72 -11.32
N HIS A 216 5.42 -10.55 -10.02
CA HIS A 216 6.33 -11.00 -8.95
C HIS A 216 6.46 -12.54 -8.93
N ALA A 217 5.39 -13.23 -9.28
CA ALA A 217 5.38 -14.68 -9.48
C ALA A 217 5.90 -15.10 -10.88
N GLU A 218 6.67 -14.25 -11.54
CA GLU A 218 7.24 -14.52 -12.86
C GLU A 218 6.18 -14.83 -13.91
N TYR A 219 5.02 -14.17 -13.82
CA TYR A 219 3.83 -14.38 -14.65
C TYR A 219 3.28 -15.82 -14.61
N ASP A 220 3.56 -16.56 -13.54
CA ASP A 220 3.12 -17.93 -13.33
C ASP A 220 2.17 -18.00 -12.13
N PHE A 221 0.88 -18.31 -12.38
CA PHE A 221 -0.13 -18.39 -11.33
C PHE A 221 0.18 -19.46 -10.26
N THR A 222 0.91 -20.51 -10.61
CA THR A 222 1.26 -21.58 -9.66
C THR A 222 2.32 -21.14 -8.63
N LYS A 223 3.03 -20.05 -8.89
CA LYS A 223 4.07 -19.50 -8.03
C LYS A 223 3.58 -18.35 -7.14
N ARG A 224 2.29 -17.99 -7.20
CA ARG A 224 1.76 -16.81 -6.49
C ARG A 224 1.61 -17.00 -4.98
N SER A 225 1.44 -18.20 -4.51
CA SER A 225 1.21 -18.54 -3.09
C SER A 225 2.12 -19.68 -2.64
N PRO A 226 2.42 -19.83 -1.32
CA PRO A 226 2.11 -18.88 -0.25
C PRO A 226 2.90 -17.58 -0.39
N TYR A 227 2.29 -16.47 0.07
CA TYR A 227 2.84 -15.12 -0.10
C TYR A 227 2.77 -14.31 1.19
N ALA A 228 3.82 -13.56 1.48
CA ALA A 228 3.84 -12.59 2.56
C ALA A 228 4.32 -11.23 2.10
N SER A 229 3.90 -10.20 2.83
CA SER A 229 4.45 -8.85 2.73
C SER A 229 4.81 -8.36 4.13
N LEU A 230 5.95 -7.68 4.27
CA LEU A 230 6.38 -7.06 5.52
C LEU A 230 7.13 -5.76 5.26
N GLN A 231 7.14 -4.89 6.24
CA GLN A 231 7.93 -3.67 6.28
C GLN A 231 9.17 -3.92 7.14
N THR A 232 10.31 -3.39 6.71
CA THR A 232 11.54 -3.38 7.50
C THR A 232 11.85 -1.99 8.02
N SER A 233 11.17 -0.99 7.45
CA SER A 233 11.19 0.41 7.87
C SER A 233 9.83 1.07 7.63
N LEU A 234 9.58 2.22 8.27
CA LEU A 234 8.36 3.01 8.14
C LEU A 234 8.67 4.43 7.69
N GLY A 235 7.86 4.95 6.76
CA GLY A 235 7.96 6.32 6.27
C GLY A 235 9.02 6.52 5.19
N CYS A 236 9.29 7.79 4.86
CA CYS A 236 10.21 8.20 3.81
C CYS A 236 10.79 9.59 4.12
N VAL A 237 12.02 9.87 3.68
CA VAL A 237 12.67 11.18 3.84
C VAL A 237 12.32 12.17 2.73
N PHE A 238 11.73 11.69 1.63
CA PHE A 238 11.38 12.53 0.49
C PHE A 238 9.99 13.16 0.67
N LYS A 239 9.79 14.29 -0.02
CA LYS A 239 8.57 15.11 0.05
C LYS A 239 7.86 15.21 -1.29
N CYS A 240 7.87 14.13 -2.08
CA CYS A 240 7.24 14.12 -3.41
C CYS A 240 5.77 14.55 -3.32
N SER A 241 5.38 15.55 -4.12
CA SER A 241 4.07 16.20 -4.05
C SER A 241 2.88 15.27 -4.32
N PHE A 242 3.08 14.21 -5.11
CA PHE A 242 2.07 13.19 -5.43
C PHE A 242 1.92 12.11 -4.36
N CYS A 243 2.83 12.03 -3.39
CA CYS A 243 2.94 10.89 -2.48
C CYS A 243 2.37 11.21 -1.09
N MET A 244 1.66 10.25 -0.50
CA MET A 244 1.10 10.39 0.83
C MET A 244 1.71 9.44 1.88
N ILE A 245 2.85 8.81 1.58
CA ILE A 245 3.45 7.77 2.43
C ILE A 245 3.69 8.20 3.88
N ASN A 246 4.08 9.45 4.09
CA ASN A 246 4.40 9.97 5.40
C ASN A 246 3.18 10.34 6.25
N ILE A 247 1.95 10.19 5.75
CA ILE A 247 0.73 10.48 6.52
C ILE A 247 0.64 9.65 7.81
N ILE A 248 1.24 8.47 7.80
CA ILE A 248 1.37 7.59 8.96
C ILE A 248 2.11 8.25 10.14
N ASN A 249 3.00 9.20 9.85
CA ASN A 249 3.81 9.94 10.82
C ASN A 249 3.13 11.26 11.26
N ARG A 250 1.85 11.46 10.94
CA ARG A 250 1.13 12.69 11.25
C ARG A 250 1.26 13.07 12.73
N ASN A 251 1.56 14.34 12.98
CA ASN A 251 1.85 14.89 14.29
C ASN A 251 1.21 16.26 14.55
N ASP A 252 0.09 16.54 13.85
CA ASP A 252 -0.74 17.72 14.05
C ASP A 252 -2.22 17.33 14.20
N ASN A 253 -3.10 18.33 14.40
CA ASN A 253 -4.54 18.20 14.49
C ASN A 253 -5.29 19.06 13.46
N GLU A 254 -4.63 19.36 12.33
CA GLU A 254 -5.24 20.06 11.21
C GLU A 254 -6.39 19.24 10.59
N GLU A 255 -7.35 19.92 9.94
CA GLU A 255 -8.46 19.23 9.26
C GLU A 255 -7.98 18.39 8.06
N VAL A 256 -6.92 18.87 7.37
CA VAL A 256 -6.30 18.21 6.23
C VAL A 256 -4.84 17.93 6.53
N GLY A 257 -4.49 16.65 6.67
CA GLY A 257 -3.10 16.23 6.81
C GLY A 257 -2.39 16.21 5.45
N VAL A 258 -1.15 16.71 5.42
CA VAL A 258 -0.30 16.72 4.21
C VAL A 258 0.99 15.97 4.47
N ALA A 259 1.16 14.83 3.82
CA ALA A 259 2.24 13.88 4.09
C ALA A 259 3.65 14.47 3.99
N SER A 260 3.88 15.45 3.09
CA SER A 260 5.18 16.11 2.94
C SER A 260 5.64 16.86 4.21
N ASN A 261 4.71 17.20 5.12
CA ASN A 261 5.00 17.86 6.39
C ASN A 261 5.56 16.89 7.45
N TYR A 262 5.34 15.58 7.29
CA TYR A 262 5.67 14.56 8.29
C TYR A 262 6.78 13.62 7.85
N SER A 263 7.70 14.11 7.00
CA SER A 263 8.83 13.33 6.51
C SER A 263 9.68 12.80 7.64
N ASN A 264 9.65 11.49 7.85
CA ASN A 264 10.42 10.78 8.84
C ASN A 264 10.58 9.32 8.44
N MET A 265 11.71 8.71 8.78
CA MET A 265 11.97 7.30 8.50
C MET A 265 12.47 6.61 9.76
N ARG A 266 11.83 5.49 10.09
CA ARG A 266 12.12 4.70 11.29
C ARG A 266 12.42 3.27 10.89
N PHE A 267 13.32 2.61 11.61
CA PHE A 267 13.81 1.28 11.28
C PHE A 267 13.66 0.35 12.49
N TRP A 268 13.23 -0.87 12.24
CA TRP A 268 13.56 -1.97 13.16
C TRP A 268 15.04 -2.31 13.02
N SER A 269 15.64 -2.90 14.07
CA SER A 269 17.01 -3.38 13.94
C SER A 269 17.09 -4.53 12.91
N PRO A 270 18.20 -4.67 12.17
CA PRO A 270 18.38 -5.80 11.26
C PRO A 270 18.29 -7.17 11.96
N ASP A 271 18.76 -7.25 13.22
CA ASP A 271 18.68 -8.46 14.04
C ASP A 271 17.25 -8.80 14.48
N PHE A 272 16.39 -7.80 14.60
CA PHE A 272 14.99 -8.00 14.86
C PHE A 272 14.25 -8.48 13.61
N ILE A 273 14.41 -7.76 12.51
CA ILE A 273 13.69 -8.05 11.26
C ILE A 273 14.08 -9.42 10.67
N ILE A 274 15.33 -9.83 10.79
CA ILE A 274 15.73 -11.16 10.30
C ILE A 274 14.96 -12.30 10.96
N LYS A 275 14.53 -12.14 12.22
CA LYS A 275 13.69 -13.13 12.92
C LYS A 275 12.29 -13.22 12.31
N GLU A 276 11.75 -12.11 11.78
CA GLU A 276 10.47 -12.14 11.07
C GLU A 276 10.60 -12.87 9.72
N PHE A 277 11.73 -12.70 9.00
CA PHE A 277 12.02 -13.51 7.82
C PHE A 277 12.18 -14.99 8.18
N ASP A 278 12.87 -15.31 9.26
CA ASP A 278 13.03 -16.70 9.73
C ASP A 278 11.67 -17.36 9.98
N LYS A 279 10.74 -16.67 10.66
CA LYS A 279 9.36 -17.16 10.86
C LYS A 279 8.65 -17.45 9.52
N LEU A 280 8.76 -16.55 8.55
CA LEU A 280 8.14 -16.74 7.24
C LEU A 280 8.76 -17.93 6.48
N ILE A 281 10.06 -18.08 6.55
CA ILE A 281 10.79 -19.22 5.92
C ILE A 281 10.37 -20.53 6.58
N GLU A 282 10.29 -20.59 7.90
CA GLU A 282 9.81 -21.77 8.66
C GLU A 282 8.34 -22.12 8.31
N MET A 283 7.51 -21.12 8.01
CA MET A 283 6.14 -21.31 7.52
C MET A 283 6.10 -21.77 6.04
N GLY A 284 7.23 -21.93 5.39
CA GLY A 284 7.33 -22.35 3.97
C GLY A 284 7.12 -21.23 2.95
N VAL A 285 7.10 -19.98 3.37
CA VAL A 285 6.94 -18.82 2.48
C VAL A 285 8.24 -18.52 1.76
N LYS A 286 8.19 -18.48 0.43
CA LYS A 286 9.34 -18.17 -0.42
C LYS A 286 9.15 -16.89 -1.22
N THR A 287 7.90 -16.48 -1.42
CA THR A 287 7.54 -15.27 -2.18
C THR A 287 7.19 -14.16 -1.20
N ILE A 288 8.05 -13.14 -1.11
CA ILE A 288 7.94 -12.09 -0.08
C ILE A 288 8.09 -10.71 -0.72
N ARG A 289 7.21 -9.80 -0.33
CA ARG A 289 7.34 -8.38 -0.63
C ARG A 289 7.92 -7.64 0.57
N ILE A 290 9.00 -6.91 0.35
CA ILE A 290 9.45 -5.86 1.28
C ILE A 290 8.69 -4.59 0.89
N VAL A 291 7.79 -4.15 1.78
CA VAL A 291 6.84 -3.05 1.49
C VAL A 291 7.46 -1.68 1.65
N ASP A 292 8.68 -1.61 2.20
CA ASP A 292 9.42 -0.35 2.37
C ASP A 292 9.43 0.49 1.09
N GLU A 293 9.05 1.74 1.18
CA GLU A 293 9.03 2.63 0.01
C GLU A 293 10.44 2.95 -0.51
N MET A 294 11.45 2.86 0.36
CA MET A 294 12.83 3.24 0.06
C MET A 294 13.85 2.27 0.67
N PHE A 295 13.72 0.99 0.33
CA PHE A 295 14.56 -0.07 0.93
C PHE A 295 16.07 0.20 0.78
N LEU A 296 16.52 0.69 -0.39
CA LEU A 296 17.94 0.93 -0.67
C LEU A 296 18.46 2.32 -0.25
N LEU A 297 17.72 3.05 0.57
CA LEU A 297 18.10 4.42 0.94
C LEU A 297 19.27 4.46 1.94
N ASN A 298 19.24 3.60 2.98
CA ASN A 298 20.23 3.62 4.07
C ASN A 298 21.16 2.39 4.00
N PRO A 299 22.39 2.52 3.43
CA PRO A 299 23.31 1.41 3.31
C PRO A 299 23.72 0.78 4.65
N LYS A 300 23.79 1.60 5.72
CA LYS A 300 24.11 1.10 7.08
C LYS A 300 23.02 0.18 7.63
N TYR A 301 21.83 0.23 7.07
CA TYR A 301 20.70 -0.60 7.44
C TYR A 301 20.53 -1.80 6.52
N TYR A 302 20.34 -1.57 5.20
CA TYR A 302 19.99 -2.66 4.30
C TYR A 302 21.15 -3.61 3.97
N ILE A 303 22.43 -3.15 4.03
CA ILE A 303 23.57 -4.04 3.75
C ILE A 303 23.65 -5.17 4.80
N PRO A 304 23.72 -4.90 6.12
CA PRO A 304 23.73 -5.95 7.13
C PRO A 304 22.49 -6.87 7.06
N LEU A 305 21.31 -6.31 6.76
CA LEU A 305 20.11 -7.11 6.58
C LEU A 305 20.23 -8.06 5.37
N CYS A 306 20.70 -7.57 4.23
CA CYS A 306 20.90 -8.38 3.03
C CYS A 306 21.99 -9.45 3.19
N GLU A 307 23.05 -9.18 3.96
CA GLU A 307 24.06 -10.18 4.31
C GLU A 307 23.46 -11.35 5.08
N LYS A 308 22.65 -11.04 6.11
CA LYS A 308 21.92 -12.05 6.90
C LYS A 308 20.89 -12.83 6.06
N LEU A 309 20.20 -12.17 5.14
CA LEU A 309 19.28 -12.83 4.21
C LEU A 309 20.02 -13.73 3.21
N ALA A 310 21.20 -13.33 2.72
CA ALA A 310 22.01 -14.14 1.81
C ALA A 310 22.47 -15.45 2.46
N GLU A 311 22.73 -15.45 3.77
CA GLU A 311 23.04 -16.67 4.55
C GLU A 311 21.87 -17.66 4.59
N ARG A 312 20.62 -17.15 4.55
CA ARG A 312 19.37 -17.92 4.58
C ARG A 312 18.92 -18.38 3.20
N ASN A 313 19.43 -17.75 2.15
CA ASN A 313 19.04 -18.01 0.76
C ASN A 313 20.14 -18.73 -0.04
N LYS A 314 20.89 -19.63 0.59
CA LYS A 314 21.98 -20.38 -0.09
C LYS A 314 21.48 -21.29 -1.21
N ASP A 315 20.24 -21.77 -1.10
CA ASP A 315 19.55 -22.59 -2.11
C ASP A 315 18.86 -21.77 -3.21
N ASP A 316 18.97 -20.43 -3.17
CA ASP A 316 18.35 -19.48 -4.11
C ASP A 316 16.83 -19.63 -4.27
N THR A 317 16.14 -20.07 -3.22
CA THR A 317 14.69 -20.32 -3.28
C THR A 317 13.84 -19.10 -2.96
N LEU A 318 14.36 -18.11 -2.21
CA LEU A 318 13.64 -16.89 -1.88
C LEU A 318 13.42 -16.04 -3.14
N ARG A 319 12.19 -15.54 -3.29
CA ARG A 319 11.78 -14.62 -4.34
C ARG A 319 11.21 -13.39 -3.69
N MET A 320 12.04 -12.36 -3.57
CA MET A 320 11.66 -11.12 -2.94
C MET A 320 11.66 -9.98 -3.94
N TRP A 321 10.84 -8.97 -3.65
CA TRP A 321 10.91 -7.69 -4.31
C TRP A 321 10.77 -6.53 -3.32
N SER A 322 11.36 -5.41 -3.67
CA SER A 322 11.30 -4.19 -2.89
C SER A 322 11.20 -2.96 -3.79
N TYR A 323 10.78 -1.84 -3.19
CA TYR A 323 10.79 -0.54 -3.86
C TYR A 323 12.10 0.21 -3.64
N SER A 324 12.49 0.98 -4.63
CA SER A 324 13.52 2.00 -4.49
C SER A 324 13.42 3.06 -5.57
N ARG A 325 14.18 4.14 -5.42
CA ARG A 325 14.39 5.11 -6.47
C ARG A 325 15.57 4.69 -7.34
N ILE A 326 15.52 5.08 -8.61
CA ILE A 326 16.59 4.75 -9.55
C ILE A 326 17.95 5.32 -9.14
N ASP A 327 17.98 6.49 -8.50
CA ASP A 327 19.19 7.16 -8.05
C ASP A 327 19.85 6.54 -6.79
N THR A 328 19.16 5.61 -6.11
CA THR A 328 19.72 4.87 -4.98
C THR A 328 20.50 3.62 -5.41
N VAL A 329 20.35 3.18 -6.65
CA VAL A 329 21.00 1.99 -7.21
C VAL A 329 22.34 2.38 -7.84
N LYS A 330 23.33 2.73 -7.01
CA LYS A 330 24.59 3.33 -7.50
C LYS A 330 25.77 2.36 -7.63
N ARG A 331 25.75 1.22 -6.93
CA ARG A 331 26.94 0.36 -6.76
C ARG A 331 26.69 -1.05 -7.26
N PRO A 332 27.48 -1.53 -8.25
CA PRO A 332 27.32 -2.89 -8.79
C PRO A 332 27.48 -4.00 -7.75
N GLU A 333 28.38 -3.82 -6.78
CA GLU A 333 28.62 -4.80 -5.70
C GLU A 333 27.39 -5.00 -4.82
N ILE A 334 26.60 -3.95 -4.58
CA ILE A 334 25.34 -4.03 -3.84
C ILE A 334 24.32 -4.88 -4.58
N LEU A 335 24.23 -4.74 -5.90
CA LEU A 335 23.30 -5.53 -6.71
C LEU A 335 23.54 -7.03 -6.58
N LYS A 336 24.81 -7.46 -6.54
CA LYS A 336 25.17 -8.86 -6.30
C LYS A 336 24.73 -9.35 -4.92
N LEU A 337 24.86 -8.51 -3.89
CA LEU A 337 24.40 -8.84 -2.55
C LEU A 337 22.87 -8.95 -2.49
N LEU A 338 22.16 -7.99 -3.09
CA LEU A 338 20.69 -8.03 -3.18
C LEU A 338 20.21 -9.32 -3.85
N ARG A 339 20.84 -9.70 -4.97
CA ARG A 339 20.48 -10.91 -5.69
C ARG A 339 20.73 -12.17 -4.85
N LYS A 340 21.85 -12.24 -4.13
CA LYS A 340 22.15 -13.33 -3.18
C LYS A 340 21.16 -13.39 -2.02
N ALA A 341 20.73 -12.23 -1.51
CA ALA A 341 19.73 -12.14 -0.46
C ALA A 341 18.33 -12.65 -0.90
N GLY A 342 18.11 -12.87 -2.20
CA GLY A 342 16.84 -13.33 -2.76
C GLY A 342 15.97 -12.21 -3.34
N ILE A 343 16.47 -10.97 -3.44
CA ILE A 343 15.78 -9.89 -4.13
C ILE A 343 15.93 -10.11 -5.64
N LYS A 344 14.89 -10.68 -6.25
CA LYS A 344 14.83 -11.00 -7.68
C LYS A 344 14.14 -9.94 -8.50
N TRP A 345 13.47 -8.99 -7.84
CA TRP A 345 12.81 -7.85 -8.46
C TRP A 345 13.06 -6.55 -7.70
N LEU A 346 13.32 -5.49 -8.44
CA LEU A 346 13.31 -4.12 -7.92
C LEU A 346 12.23 -3.31 -8.65
N ALA A 347 11.31 -2.74 -7.88
CA ALA A 347 10.35 -1.77 -8.37
C ALA A 347 10.99 -0.37 -8.29
N LEU A 348 11.35 0.17 -9.45
CA LEU A 348 12.11 1.42 -9.55
C LEU A 348 11.24 2.56 -10.05
N GLY A 349 11.13 3.62 -9.26
CA GLY A 349 10.46 4.84 -9.66
C GLY A 349 11.32 5.65 -10.64
N ILE A 350 10.84 5.76 -11.88
CA ILE A 350 11.43 6.58 -12.97
C ILE A 350 10.58 7.85 -13.17
N GLU A 351 9.28 7.71 -13.07
CA GLU A 351 8.17 8.66 -13.17
C GLU A 351 8.02 9.26 -14.57
N SER A 352 8.97 10.04 -15.07
CA SER A 352 8.93 10.67 -16.39
C SER A 352 10.31 10.65 -17.04
N ALA A 353 10.38 10.59 -18.37
CA ALA A 353 11.60 10.81 -19.13
C ALA A 353 12.03 12.29 -19.08
N ASP A 354 11.05 13.19 -18.95
CA ASP A 354 11.31 14.63 -18.97
C ASP A 354 11.81 15.13 -17.59
N LYS A 355 12.94 15.83 -17.61
CA LYS A 355 13.60 16.35 -16.41
C LYS A 355 12.76 17.44 -15.72
N SER A 356 12.14 18.34 -16.49
CA SER A 356 11.33 19.42 -15.93
C SER A 356 10.13 18.90 -15.17
N VAL A 357 9.43 17.90 -15.73
CA VAL A 357 8.30 17.21 -15.07
C VAL A 357 8.72 16.56 -13.75
N ARG A 358 9.91 15.93 -13.70
CA ARG A 358 10.40 15.34 -12.45
C ARG A 358 10.76 16.39 -11.39
N LEU A 359 11.24 17.58 -11.80
CA LEU A 359 11.58 18.68 -10.91
C LEU A 359 10.33 19.29 -10.28
N GLU A 360 9.25 19.46 -11.03
CA GLU A 360 7.97 20.03 -10.57
C GLU A 360 7.36 19.26 -9.39
N VAL A 361 7.64 17.97 -9.28
CA VAL A 361 7.08 17.15 -8.19
C VAL A 361 8.05 16.90 -7.04
N ASP A 362 9.09 17.74 -6.90
CA ASP A 362 10.10 17.71 -5.83
C ASP A 362 10.86 16.37 -5.70
N LYS A 363 10.82 15.56 -6.75
CA LYS A 363 11.60 14.33 -6.88
C LYS A 363 13.06 14.60 -7.32
N GLY A 364 13.37 15.79 -7.58
CA GLY A 364 14.34 16.61 -8.25
C GLY A 364 15.82 16.35 -8.13
N LYS A 365 16.34 15.28 -7.54
CA LYS A 365 17.79 15.01 -7.55
C LYS A 365 18.23 13.88 -8.48
N PHE A 366 17.41 13.54 -9.44
CA PHE A 366 17.78 12.60 -10.52
C PHE A 366 18.58 13.24 -11.65
N GLU A 367 19.03 14.49 -11.48
CA GLU A 367 19.50 15.31 -12.60
C GLU A 367 20.57 14.62 -13.44
N ASP A 368 21.44 13.84 -12.80
CA ASP A 368 22.63 13.24 -13.40
C ASP A 368 22.58 11.71 -13.49
N VAL A 369 21.39 11.08 -13.35
CA VAL A 369 21.27 9.62 -13.43
C VAL A 369 20.99 9.21 -14.87
N ASP A 370 21.91 8.48 -15.45
CA ASP A 370 21.70 7.74 -16.68
C ASP A 370 20.80 6.51 -16.38
N VAL A 371 19.48 6.71 -16.56
CA VAL A 371 18.44 5.72 -16.27
C VAL A 371 18.73 4.41 -16.99
N LYS A 372 19.11 4.46 -18.26
CA LYS A 372 19.39 3.28 -19.08
C LYS A 372 20.53 2.46 -18.50
N LYS A 373 21.63 3.12 -18.18
CA LYS A 373 22.82 2.47 -17.60
C LYS A 373 22.53 1.84 -16.23
N VAL A 374 21.67 2.46 -15.42
CA VAL A 374 21.27 1.88 -14.12
C VAL A 374 20.41 0.64 -14.33
N ILE A 375 19.42 0.69 -15.22
CA ILE A 375 18.55 -0.45 -15.53
C ILE A 375 19.37 -1.62 -16.09
N GLU A 376 20.29 -1.37 -17.02
CA GLU A 376 21.19 -2.38 -17.57
C GLU A 376 21.99 -3.07 -16.44
N LYS A 377 22.61 -2.30 -15.53
CA LYS A 377 23.36 -2.86 -14.40
C LYS A 377 22.52 -3.74 -13.48
N VAL A 378 21.26 -3.33 -13.21
CA VAL A 378 20.34 -4.11 -12.39
C VAL A 378 19.99 -5.43 -13.08
N GLN A 379 19.69 -5.38 -14.38
CA GLN A 379 19.34 -6.57 -15.16
C GLN A 379 20.55 -7.51 -15.34
N ASP A 380 21.77 -6.97 -15.53
CA ASP A 380 23.02 -7.75 -15.61
C ASP A 380 23.35 -8.46 -14.30
N ALA A 381 22.93 -7.90 -13.16
CA ALA A 381 23.04 -8.56 -11.85
C ALA A 381 22.04 -9.70 -11.65
N GLY A 382 21.17 -9.99 -12.63
CA GLY A 382 20.14 -11.02 -12.55
C GLY A 382 18.91 -10.59 -11.74
N ILE A 383 18.67 -9.28 -11.59
CA ILE A 383 17.50 -8.71 -10.91
C ILE A 383 16.56 -8.15 -11.98
N ASN A 384 15.30 -8.57 -11.93
CA ASN A 384 14.26 -8.03 -12.81
C ASN A 384 13.83 -6.64 -12.34
N VAL A 385 13.46 -5.79 -13.29
CA VAL A 385 12.99 -4.44 -12.99
C VAL A 385 11.49 -4.36 -13.28
N MET A 386 10.73 -3.87 -12.26
CA MET A 386 9.40 -3.29 -12.44
C MET A 386 9.59 -1.77 -12.56
N ALA A 387 9.58 -1.27 -13.79
CA ALA A 387 9.71 0.17 -14.02
C ALA A 387 8.37 0.87 -13.80
N ASN A 388 8.38 1.92 -12.96
CA ASN A 388 7.19 2.69 -12.61
C ASN A 388 7.27 4.10 -13.19
N TYR A 389 6.18 4.51 -13.85
CA TYR A 389 6.01 5.82 -14.49
C TYR A 389 4.72 6.47 -14.00
N ILE A 390 4.64 7.80 -14.12
CA ILE A 390 3.42 8.57 -13.85
C ILE A 390 3.14 9.47 -15.05
N TYR A 391 1.92 9.45 -15.55
CA TYR A 391 1.43 10.32 -16.63
C TYR A 391 0.51 11.39 -16.05
N GLY A 392 0.63 12.61 -16.55
CA GLY A 392 -0.19 13.74 -16.11
C GLY A 392 0.29 14.38 -14.80
N LEU A 393 1.58 14.28 -14.48
CA LEU A 393 2.19 15.11 -13.44
C LEU A 393 2.11 16.60 -13.82
N PRO A 394 2.16 17.55 -12.86
CA PRO A 394 2.30 18.96 -13.16
C PRO A 394 3.39 19.20 -14.20
N GLY A 395 3.10 20.03 -15.20
CA GLY A 395 4.00 20.29 -16.32
C GLY A 395 4.02 19.23 -17.43
N ASP A 396 3.34 18.10 -17.27
CA ASP A 396 3.26 17.08 -18.34
C ASP A 396 2.42 17.56 -19.52
N THR A 397 2.89 17.26 -20.70
CA THR A 397 2.21 17.43 -21.99
C THR A 397 2.13 16.10 -22.70
N LYS A 398 1.33 16.02 -23.78
CA LYS A 398 1.31 14.82 -24.61
C LYS A 398 2.71 14.44 -25.10
N GLU A 399 3.54 15.42 -25.47
CA GLU A 399 4.90 15.20 -25.96
C GLU A 399 5.81 14.60 -24.87
N THR A 400 5.75 15.08 -23.61
CA THR A 400 6.55 14.54 -22.51
C THR A 400 6.10 13.14 -22.11
N ILE A 401 4.80 12.84 -22.21
CA ILE A 401 4.26 11.49 -22.02
C ILE A 401 4.72 10.54 -23.13
N ASP A 402 4.67 10.97 -24.39
CA ASP A 402 5.16 10.17 -25.53
C ASP A 402 6.66 9.87 -25.35
N LYS A 403 7.50 10.85 -24.97
CA LYS A 403 8.92 10.64 -24.63
C LYS A 403 9.09 9.62 -23.49
N THR A 404 8.23 9.65 -22.48
CA THR A 404 8.28 8.72 -21.35
C THR A 404 7.91 7.31 -21.80
N PHE A 405 6.93 7.17 -22.69
CA PHE A 405 6.56 5.89 -23.27
C PHE A 405 7.68 5.32 -24.16
N ASP A 406 8.28 6.16 -25.03
CA ASP A 406 9.41 5.75 -25.88
C ASP A 406 10.61 5.29 -25.04
N LEU A 407 10.95 6.03 -23.98
CA LEU A 407 11.97 5.58 -23.01
C LEU A 407 11.62 4.22 -22.42
N SER A 408 10.36 3.97 -22.07
CA SER A 408 9.95 2.69 -21.50
C SER A 408 10.13 1.52 -22.46
N LEU A 409 9.88 1.73 -23.75
CA LEU A 409 10.11 0.74 -24.81
C LEU A 409 11.61 0.48 -25.02
N ASP A 410 12.44 1.53 -24.98
CA ASP A 410 13.90 1.42 -25.12
C ASP A 410 14.53 0.68 -23.93
N LEU A 411 14.07 0.95 -22.72
CA LEU A 411 14.50 0.24 -21.51
C LEU A 411 14.08 -1.23 -21.49
N CYS A 412 12.95 -1.56 -22.06
CA CYS A 412 12.39 -2.91 -22.21
C CYS A 412 12.55 -3.76 -20.94
N THR A 413 11.96 -3.32 -19.82
CA THR A 413 12.04 -4.01 -18.53
C THR A 413 11.04 -5.16 -18.45
N ALA A 414 11.32 -6.16 -17.61
CA ALA A 414 10.46 -7.34 -17.43
C ALA A 414 9.09 -7.01 -16.77
N GLY A 415 8.99 -5.88 -16.07
CA GLY A 415 7.76 -5.34 -15.53
C GLY A 415 7.60 -3.88 -15.90
N TRP A 416 6.38 -3.46 -16.20
CA TRP A 416 6.04 -2.09 -16.56
C TRP A 416 4.75 -1.68 -15.87
N ASN A 417 4.76 -0.52 -15.24
CA ASN A 417 3.61 0.05 -14.59
C ASN A 417 3.56 1.55 -14.79
N THR A 418 2.38 2.07 -15.14
CA THR A 418 2.16 3.50 -15.33
C THR A 418 0.88 3.91 -14.63
N TYR A 419 1.01 4.90 -13.80
CA TYR A 419 -0.09 5.51 -13.05
C TYR A 419 -0.48 6.82 -13.72
N PRO A 420 -1.76 7.17 -13.83
CA PRO A 420 -2.13 8.56 -14.02
C PRO A 420 -1.89 9.33 -12.71
N ALA A 421 -1.51 10.59 -12.78
CA ALA A 421 -1.39 11.43 -11.60
C ALA A 421 -2.76 11.59 -10.93
N MET A 422 -2.82 11.26 -9.65
CA MET A 422 -4.05 11.32 -8.84
C MET A 422 -3.86 12.30 -7.69
N ALA A 423 -4.88 13.10 -7.40
CA ALA A 423 -4.92 13.91 -6.18
C ALA A 423 -5.23 13.03 -4.97
N LEU A 424 -4.27 12.22 -4.52
CA LEU A 424 -4.51 11.32 -3.39
C LEU A 424 -4.72 12.11 -2.09
N PRO A 425 -5.83 11.92 -1.35
CA PRO A 425 -6.06 12.58 -0.06
C PRO A 425 -4.86 12.40 0.88
N GLY A 426 -4.26 13.52 1.29
CA GLY A 426 -3.03 13.54 2.09
C GLY A 426 -1.75 13.86 1.30
N SER A 427 -1.80 13.90 -0.02
CA SER A 427 -0.69 14.40 -0.85
C SER A 427 -0.72 15.93 -0.96
N GLN A 428 0.41 16.53 -1.32
CA GLN A 428 0.50 17.96 -1.62
C GLN A 428 -0.37 18.31 -2.83
N LEU A 429 -0.38 17.46 -3.88
CA LEU A 429 -1.23 17.65 -5.06
C LEU A 429 -2.73 17.65 -4.73
N TYR A 430 -3.16 16.88 -3.71
CA TYR A 430 -4.55 16.94 -3.26
C TYR A 430 -4.89 18.30 -2.66
N LYS A 431 -4.01 18.84 -1.79
CA LYS A 431 -4.20 20.16 -1.19
C LYS A 431 -4.26 21.24 -2.25
N GLU A 432 -3.32 21.23 -3.19
CA GLU A 432 -3.28 22.18 -4.31
C GLU A 432 -4.53 22.08 -5.20
N ALA A 433 -5.02 20.87 -5.48
CA ALA A 433 -6.25 20.66 -6.25
C ALA A 433 -7.47 21.26 -5.54
N LEU A 434 -7.58 21.11 -4.22
CA LEU A 434 -8.63 21.75 -3.42
C LEU A 434 -8.53 23.29 -3.48
N GLU A 435 -7.36 23.85 -3.29
CA GLU A 435 -7.12 25.31 -3.28
C GLU A 435 -7.42 25.94 -4.65
N ASN A 436 -7.15 25.22 -5.73
CA ASN A 436 -7.37 25.68 -7.11
C ASN A 436 -8.75 25.30 -7.68
N GLY A 437 -9.62 24.66 -6.90
CA GLY A 437 -10.97 24.26 -7.35
C GLY A 437 -10.97 23.21 -8.46
N VAL A 438 -9.93 22.36 -8.53
CA VAL A 438 -9.85 21.25 -9.49
C VAL A 438 -10.88 20.19 -9.09
N GLU A 439 -11.60 19.65 -10.09
CA GLU A 439 -12.56 18.57 -9.86
C GLU A 439 -11.85 17.32 -9.31
N LEU A 440 -12.36 16.83 -8.17
CA LEU A 440 -11.86 15.63 -7.49
C LEU A 440 -12.85 14.47 -7.63
N PRO A 441 -12.41 13.21 -7.52
CA PRO A 441 -13.29 12.05 -7.50
C PRO A 441 -14.41 12.19 -6.46
N SER A 442 -15.66 11.99 -6.88
CA SER A 442 -16.83 12.04 -5.99
C SER A 442 -17.01 10.77 -5.15
N SER A 443 -16.27 9.71 -5.46
CA SER A 443 -16.31 8.43 -4.77
C SER A 443 -14.89 7.96 -4.40
N TYR A 444 -14.78 7.12 -3.37
CA TYR A 444 -13.49 6.57 -2.93
C TYR A 444 -12.79 5.74 -4.02
N GLU A 445 -13.55 4.98 -4.80
CA GLU A 445 -13.03 4.20 -5.92
C GLU A 445 -12.53 5.04 -7.07
N GLY A 446 -12.98 6.28 -7.21
CA GLY A 446 -12.50 7.22 -8.22
C GLY A 446 -11.01 7.55 -8.11
N TYR A 447 -10.41 7.33 -6.95
CA TYR A 447 -8.97 7.44 -6.70
C TYR A 447 -8.17 6.20 -7.16
N SER A 448 -8.83 5.16 -7.69
CA SER A 448 -8.17 4.03 -8.31
C SER A 448 -8.10 4.18 -9.82
N PHE A 449 -6.90 4.13 -10.38
CA PHE A 449 -6.74 4.17 -11.83
C PHE A 449 -7.22 2.90 -12.56
N HIS A 450 -7.65 1.86 -11.84
CA HIS A 450 -8.31 0.67 -12.41
C HIS A 450 -9.83 0.74 -12.37
N SER A 451 -10.42 1.66 -11.59
CA SER A 451 -11.87 1.72 -11.41
C SER A 451 -12.60 2.32 -12.61
N TYR A 452 -13.89 2.06 -12.68
CA TYR A 452 -14.79 2.69 -13.63
C TYR A 452 -14.90 4.21 -13.40
N GLU A 453 -14.94 4.64 -12.14
CA GLU A 453 -15.09 6.03 -11.69
C GLU A 453 -13.77 6.84 -11.70
N THR A 454 -12.67 6.28 -12.20
CA THR A 454 -11.35 6.93 -12.13
C THR A 454 -11.38 8.35 -12.68
N LEU A 455 -10.81 9.29 -11.91
CA LEU A 455 -10.66 10.69 -12.29
C LEU A 455 -9.23 11.18 -11.95
N PRO A 456 -8.29 11.13 -12.92
CA PRO A 456 -6.96 11.70 -12.75
C PRO A 456 -6.98 13.22 -12.66
N LEU A 457 -5.87 13.81 -12.18
CA LEU A 457 -5.65 15.24 -12.29
C LEU A 457 -5.52 15.67 -13.76
N PRO A 458 -6.04 16.84 -14.15
CA PRO A 458 -5.69 17.48 -15.41
C PRO A 458 -4.27 18.06 -15.35
N THR A 459 -3.69 18.40 -16.50
CA THR A 459 -2.56 19.31 -16.61
C THR A 459 -3.00 20.59 -17.35
N ASP A 460 -2.11 21.56 -17.48
CA ASP A 460 -2.41 22.79 -18.23
C ASP A 460 -2.76 22.53 -19.69
N SER A 461 -2.32 21.40 -20.25
CA SER A 461 -2.47 21.05 -21.66
C SER A 461 -3.33 19.82 -21.93
N MET A 462 -3.71 19.06 -20.90
CA MET A 462 -4.44 17.79 -21.07
C MET A 462 -5.55 17.62 -20.06
N THR A 463 -6.67 17.10 -20.54
CA THR A 463 -7.82 16.70 -19.72
C THR A 463 -7.58 15.36 -19.02
N PRO A 464 -8.28 15.06 -17.92
CA PRO A 464 -8.25 13.75 -17.25
C PRO A 464 -8.57 12.59 -18.23
N LYS A 465 -9.49 12.81 -19.16
CA LYS A 465 -9.86 11.82 -20.20
C LYS A 465 -8.70 11.50 -21.14
N GLU A 466 -7.96 12.49 -21.57
CA GLU A 466 -6.79 12.30 -22.44
C GLU A 466 -5.70 11.54 -21.71
N ILE A 467 -5.38 11.91 -20.47
CA ILE A 467 -4.35 11.27 -19.64
C ILE A 467 -4.65 9.78 -19.43
N ILE A 468 -5.88 9.44 -18.99
CA ILE A 468 -6.24 8.03 -18.77
C ILE A 468 -6.29 7.23 -20.07
N THR A 469 -6.60 7.89 -21.19
CA THR A 469 -6.59 7.25 -22.51
C THR A 469 -5.17 6.92 -22.94
N LEU A 470 -4.24 7.87 -22.83
CA LEU A 470 -2.81 7.65 -23.12
C LEU A 470 -2.24 6.52 -22.26
N ARG A 471 -2.60 6.48 -20.96
CA ARG A 471 -2.17 5.43 -20.04
C ARG A 471 -2.68 4.04 -20.46
N ASP A 472 -3.96 3.92 -20.78
CA ASP A 472 -4.58 2.64 -21.16
C ASP A 472 -4.03 2.12 -22.50
N ASP A 473 -3.79 3.04 -23.45
CA ASP A 473 -3.17 2.74 -24.75
C ASP A 473 -1.71 2.29 -24.58
N ALA A 474 -0.94 3.00 -23.74
CA ALA A 474 0.44 2.65 -23.44
C ALA A 474 0.55 1.27 -22.78
N PHE A 475 -0.35 0.93 -21.84
CA PHE A 475 -0.41 -0.41 -21.27
C PHE A 475 -0.55 -1.50 -22.33
N THR A 476 -1.50 -1.32 -23.25
CA THR A 476 -1.73 -2.29 -24.31
C THR A 476 -0.52 -2.36 -25.25
N LYS A 477 0.00 -1.21 -25.71
CA LYS A 477 1.15 -1.14 -26.62
C LYS A 477 2.41 -1.76 -26.02
N TYR A 478 2.69 -1.52 -24.73
CA TYR A 478 3.85 -2.10 -24.06
C TYR A 478 3.77 -3.63 -23.97
N HIS A 479 2.65 -4.14 -23.42
CA HIS A 479 2.49 -5.57 -23.16
C HIS A 479 2.24 -6.42 -24.42
N THR A 480 1.95 -5.80 -25.57
CA THR A 480 1.90 -6.47 -26.88
C THR A 480 3.14 -6.20 -27.74
N ASN A 481 4.13 -5.45 -27.22
CA ASN A 481 5.37 -5.16 -27.93
C ASN A 481 6.20 -6.44 -28.15
N LYS A 482 6.68 -6.67 -29.37
CA LYS A 482 7.42 -7.87 -29.76
C LYS A 482 8.69 -8.06 -28.93
N ASN A 483 9.46 -6.99 -28.67
CA ASN A 483 10.71 -7.06 -27.90
C ASN A 483 10.42 -7.43 -26.44
N PHE A 484 9.36 -6.87 -25.85
CA PHE A 484 8.93 -7.22 -24.51
C PHE A 484 8.50 -8.68 -24.41
N LEU A 485 7.68 -9.18 -25.34
CA LEU A 485 7.23 -10.58 -25.33
C LEU A 485 8.40 -11.55 -25.53
N GLN A 486 9.38 -11.22 -26.36
CA GLN A 486 10.61 -11.99 -26.52
C GLN A 486 11.44 -12.01 -25.23
N LEU A 487 11.56 -10.86 -24.55
CA LEU A 487 12.24 -10.78 -23.24
C LEU A 487 11.54 -11.69 -22.21
N ILE A 488 10.22 -11.64 -22.14
CA ILE A 488 9.42 -12.47 -21.22
C ILE A 488 9.55 -13.95 -21.54
N GLU A 489 9.47 -14.35 -22.81
CA GLU A 489 9.66 -15.74 -23.23
C GLU A 489 11.03 -16.25 -22.83
N LYS A 490 12.09 -15.45 -23.08
CA LYS A 490 13.47 -15.78 -22.73
C LYS A 490 13.66 -15.95 -21.21
N LYS A 491 13.03 -15.10 -20.40
CA LYS A 491 13.22 -15.10 -18.93
C LYS A 491 12.32 -16.10 -18.21
N PHE A 492 11.07 -16.22 -18.62
CA PHE A 492 10.01 -16.92 -17.84
C PHE A 492 9.29 -18.01 -18.64
N GLY A 493 9.57 -18.11 -19.94
CA GLY A 493 8.99 -19.14 -20.81
C GLY A 493 7.66 -18.78 -21.45
N LYS A 494 7.15 -19.67 -22.33
CA LYS A 494 5.97 -19.45 -23.17
C LYS A 494 4.68 -19.24 -22.37
N ILE A 495 4.54 -19.91 -21.22
CA ILE A 495 3.36 -19.78 -20.36
C ILE A 495 3.22 -18.35 -19.85
N ALA A 496 4.34 -17.69 -19.51
CA ALA A 496 4.33 -16.30 -19.08
C ALA A 496 3.83 -15.37 -20.19
N VAL A 497 4.23 -15.60 -21.43
CA VAL A 497 3.74 -14.84 -22.60
C VAL A 497 2.23 -15.02 -22.75
N GLN A 498 1.74 -16.27 -22.70
CA GLN A 498 0.31 -16.55 -22.81
C GLN A 498 -0.51 -15.84 -21.69
N ASN A 499 -0.01 -15.86 -20.46
CA ASN A 499 -0.67 -15.19 -19.34
C ASN A 499 -0.71 -13.67 -19.51
N ILE A 500 0.32 -13.06 -20.10
CA ILE A 500 0.33 -11.63 -20.45
C ILE A 500 -0.66 -11.34 -21.57
N GLU A 501 -0.68 -12.13 -22.62
CA GLU A 501 -1.63 -11.97 -23.74
C GLU A 501 -3.08 -12.07 -23.24
N GLU A 502 -3.40 -13.01 -22.35
CA GLU A 502 -4.73 -13.08 -21.72
C GLU A 502 -5.04 -11.85 -20.87
N MET A 503 -4.08 -11.38 -20.09
CA MET A 503 -4.25 -10.16 -19.28
C MET A 503 -4.58 -8.94 -20.15
N THR A 504 -3.94 -8.79 -21.32
CA THR A 504 -4.17 -7.65 -22.22
C THR A 504 -5.54 -7.67 -22.92
N LYS A 505 -6.25 -8.80 -22.93
CA LYS A 505 -7.62 -8.89 -23.43
C LYS A 505 -8.64 -8.23 -22.49
N THR A 506 -8.31 -8.11 -21.21
CA THR A 506 -9.19 -7.48 -20.24
C THR A 506 -9.16 -5.97 -20.40
N LYS A 507 -10.27 -5.40 -20.91
CA LYS A 507 -10.42 -3.95 -21.08
C LYS A 507 -11.14 -3.37 -19.88
N LEU A 508 -10.56 -2.32 -19.29
CA LEU A 508 -11.18 -1.55 -18.22
C LEU A 508 -12.19 -0.56 -18.80
N LYS A 509 -13.38 -0.55 -18.26
CA LYS A 509 -14.40 0.44 -18.61
C LYS A 509 -14.15 1.74 -17.85
N ARG A 510 -14.45 2.88 -18.48
CA ARG A 510 -14.19 4.23 -17.96
C ARG A 510 -15.41 5.13 -18.11
N LYS A 511 -15.99 5.58 -17.02
CA LYS A 511 -17.10 6.55 -17.02
C LYS A 511 -16.73 7.82 -17.79
N ILE A 512 -15.52 8.34 -17.56
CA ILE A 512 -15.00 9.55 -18.20
C ILE A 512 -14.88 9.42 -19.74
N LYS A 513 -14.78 8.19 -20.27
CA LYS A 513 -14.79 7.92 -21.71
C LYS A 513 -16.19 7.73 -22.26
N GLY A 514 -17.21 7.62 -21.41
CA GLY A 514 -18.60 7.33 -21.78
C GLY A 514 -18.92 5.83 -21.90
N ASP A 515 -18.08 4.97 -21.36
CA ASP A 515 -18.37 3.53 -21.33
C ASP A 515 -19.58 3.26 -20.42
N THR A 516 -20.37 2.22 -20.75
CA THR A 516 -21.45 1.71 -19.89
C THR A 516 -21.03 0.43 -19.18
N ILE A 517 -21.41 0.27 -17.90
CA ILE A 517 -21.12 -0.95 -17.11
C ILE A 517 -22.06 -2.08 -17.52
#